data_fef3596b4a6581ad4f40974b9399bdaa
#
_entry.id   fef3596b4a6581ad4f40974b9399bdaa
#
_cell.length_a   1.000
_cell.length_b   1.000
_cell.length_c   1.000
_cell.angle_alpha   90.00
_cell.angle_beta   90.00
_cell.angle_gamma   90.00
#
_symmetry.space_group_name_H-M   'P 1'
#
loop_
_entity.id
_entity.type
_entity.pdbx_description
1 polymer ?
#
loop_
_entity_poly.entity_id
_entity_poly.type
_entity_poly.pdbx_seq_one_letter_code
_entity_poly.pdbx_strand_id
1 'polypeptide(L)'
;MLLDRTVFRMYVKDGCPYCDQAKDIVLNDLNSSLHTVDVSEEPEIHELVIKETGHRTVPAVYLGAEFIGGCDDLVEKSKSADFKINVLREEISILRSEVIRLRRSI
;
A
#
# COMPACT_ATOMS: atom_id res chain seq x y z
N MET A 1 15.94 8.31 -10.15
CA MET A 1 15.24 7.71 -9.03
C MET A 1 13.73 7.73 -9.28
N LEU A 2 13.14 6.59 -9.24
CA LEU A 2 11.69 6.49 -9.39
C LEU A 2 11.03 6.79 -8.04
N LEU A 3 10.20 7.79 -8.03
CA LEU A 3 9.37 8.07 -6.87
C LEU A 3 8.15 7.16 -6.94
N ASP A 4 7.91 6.44 -5.86
CA ASP A 4 6.70 5.64 -5.74
C ASP A 4 5.51 6.60 -5.62
N ARG A 5 4.65 6.60 -6.63
CA ARG A 5 3.49 7.48 -6.71
C ARG A 5 2.20 6.75 -6.39
N THR A 6 2.32 5.53 -5.92
CA THR A 6 1.15 4.74 -5.57
C THR A 6 0.72 5.04 -4.14
N VAL A 7 -0.57 5.00 -3.92
CA VAL A 7 -1.17 5.26 -2.62
C VAL A 7 -0.91 4.10 -1.68
N PHE A 8 -1.10 2.88 -2.18
CA PHE A 8 -0.88 1.65 -1.41
C PHE A 8 0.36 0.91 -1.88
N ARG A 9 1.07 0.31 -0.93
CA ARG A 9 2.14 -0.65 -1.20
C ARG A 9 1.81 -1.94 -0.46
N MET A 10 2.04 -3.06 -1.10
CA MET A 10 1.68 -4.36 -0.55
C MET A 10 2.79 -5.37 -0.81
N TYR A 11 3.21 -6.04 0.26
CA TYR A 11 4.17 -7.13 0.16
C TYR A 11 3.38 -8.43 0.07
N VAL A 12 3.65 -9.20 -0.97
CA VAL A 12 2.83 -10.34 -1.38
C VAL A 12 3.69 -11.55 -1.72
N LYS A 13 3.05 -12.69 -1.90
CA LYS A 13 3.65 -13.89 -2.49
C LYS A 13 2.73 -14.41 -3.60
N ASP A 14 3.32 -15.10 -4.55
CA ASP A 14 2.56 -15.75 -5.60
C ASP A 14 1.69 -16.87 -5.00
N GLY A 15 0.50 -17.09 -5.56
CA GLY A 15 -0.41 -18.12 -5.10
C GLY A 15 -1.03 -17.85 -3.72
N CYS A 16 -1.15 -16.60 -3.32
CA CYS A 16 -1.69 -16.20 -2.04
C CYS A 16 -3.11 -15.64 -2.21
N PRO A 17 -4.17 -16.40 -1.82
CA PRO A 17 -5.55 -15.93 -1.98
C PRO A 17 -5.85 -14.65 -1.21
N TYR A 18 -5.30 -14.50 -0.01
CA TYR A 18 -5.48 -13.28 0.79
C TYR A 18 -4.79 -12.07 0.14
N CYS A 19 -3.68 -12.29 -0.54
CA CYS A 19 -3.03 -11.24 -1.31
C CYS A 19 -3.92 -10.77 -2.46
N ASP A 20 -4.54 -11.71 -3.16
CA ASP A 20 -5.45 -11.41 -4.26
C ASP A 20 -6.68 -10.66 -3.77
N GLN A 21 -7.24 -11.06 -2.64
CA GLN A 21 -8.37 -10.37 -2.01
C GLN A 21 -8.00 -8.94 -1.62
N ALA A 22 -6.84 -8.74 -1.02
CA ALA A 22 -6.37 -7.43 -0.62
C ALA A 22 -6.14 -6.52 -1.83
N LYS A 23 -5.58 -7.05 -2.90
CA LYS A 23 -5.40 -6.31 -4.15
C LYS A 23 -6.75 -5.83 -4.71
N ASP A 24 -7.73 -6.71 -4.70
CA ASP A 24 -9.07 -6.39 -5.19
C ASP A 24 -9.71 -5.26 -4.39
N ILE A 25 -9.57 -5.29 -3.07
CA ILE A 25 -10.09 -4.23 -2.20
C ILE A 25 -9.47 -2.88 -2.56
N VAL A 26 -8.15 -2.82 -2.70
CA VAL A 26 -7.45 -1.57 -3.02
C VAL A 26 -7.87 -1.05 -4.40
N LEU A 27 -7.85 -1.92 -5.41
CA LEU A 27 -8.06 -1.50 -6.79
C LEU A 27 -9.53 -1.24 -7.12
N ASN A 28 -10.44 -2.06 -6.62
CA ASN A 28 -11.85 -2.00 -6.99
C ASN A 28 -12.72 -1.35 -5.92
N ASP A 29 -12.60 -1.74 -4.66
CA ASP A 29 -13.44 -1.16 -3.60
C ASP A 29 -13.01 0.24 -3.23
N LEU A 30 -11.71 0.46 -3.09
CA LEU A 30 -11.16 1.77 -2.74
C LEU A 30 -10.80 2.60 -3.97
N ASN A 31 -10.81 2.00 -5.14
CA ASN A 31 -10.49 2.64 -6.42
C ASN A 31 -9.18 3.43 -6.32
N SER A 32 -8.15 2.81 -5.78
CA SER A 32 -6.87 3.43 -5.52
C SER A 32 -5.73 2.74 -6.27
N SER A 33 -4.55 3.32 -6.21
CA SER A 33 -3.35 2.79 -6.86
C SER A 33 -2.59 1.86 -5.93
N LEU A 34 -1.91 0.88 -6.51
CA LEU A 34 -1.23 -0.18 -5.76
C LEU A 34 0.11 -0.54 -6.39
N HIS A 35 1.13 -0.63 -5.56
CA HIS A 35 2.42 -1.18 -5.90
C HIS A 35 2.63 -2.46 -5.09
N THR A 36 2.93 -3.57 -5.77
CA THR A 36 3.18 -4.85 -5.11
C THR A 36 4.65 -5.24 -5.18
N VAL A 37 5.14 -5.85 -4.11
CA VAL A 37 6.50 -6.39 -4.04
C VAL A 37 6.38 -7.87 -3.67
N ASP A 38 6.92 -8.75 -4.51
CA ASP A 38 6.93 -10.19 -4.22
C ASP A 38 8.09 -10.52 -3.29
N VAL A 39 7.76 -10.85 -2.04
CA VAL A 39 8.77 -11.11 -1.02
C VAL A 39 9.40 -12.48 -1.13
N SER A 40 8.87 -13.39 -1.97
CA SER A 40 9.54 -14.65 -2.24
C SER A 40 10.79 -14.45 -3.09
N GLU A 41 10.82 -13.39 -3.89
CA GLU A 41 11.97 -12.98 -4.68
C GLU A 41 12.89 -12.02 -3.91
N GLU A 42 12.39 -11.44 -2.83
CA GLU A 42 13.07 -10.41 -2.04
C GLU A 42 13.00 -10.76 -0.55
N PRO A 43 13.63 -11.87 -0.12
CA PRO A 43 13.51 -12.30 1.28
C PRO A 43 14.06 -11.30 2.29
N GLU A 44 15.03 -10.51 1.91
CA GLU A 44 15.62 -9.47 2.76
C GLU A 44 14.60 -8.37 3.08
N ILE A 45 13.78 -8.03 2.08
CA ILE A 45 12.70 -7.05 2.26
C ILE A 45 11.65 -7.62 3.21
N HIS A 46 11.31 -8.91 3.08
CA HIS A 46 10.37 -9.55 3.99
C HIS A 46 10.87 -9.48 5.44
N GLU A 47 12.14 -9.75 5.66
CA GLU A 47 12.74 -9.65 7.00
C GLU A 47 12.66 -8.24 7.57
N LEU A 48 12.88 -7.23 6.74
CA LEU A 48 12.75 -5.83 7.16
C LEU A 48 11.31 -5.49 7.56
N VAL A 49 10.32 -5.94 6.80
CA VAL A 49 8.91 -5.74 7.12
C VAL A 49 8.57 -6.40 8.45
N ILE A 50 9.01 -7.63 8.67
CA ILE A 50 8.78 -8.35 9.92
C ILE A 50 9.42 -7.62 11.09
N LYS A 51 10.65 -7.16 10.91
CA LYS A 51 11.38 -6.43 11.95
C LYS A 51 10.69 -5.12 12.31
N GLU A 52 10.20 -4.41 11.30
CA GLU A 52 9.55 -3.11 11.47
C GLU A 52 8.16 -3.22 12.09
N THR A 53 7.39 -4.20 11.69
CA THR A 53 5.96 -4.30 12.02
C THR A 53 5.60 -5.45 12.96
N GLY A 54 6.44 -6.48 13.04
CA GLY A 54 6.11 -7.73 13.72
C GLY A 54 5.18 -8.64 12.92
N HIS A 55 4.74 -8.20 11.74
CA HIS A 55 3.80 -8.93 10.89
C HIS A 55 4.55 -9.91 9.99
N ARG A 56 4.32 -11.21 10.20
CA ARG A 56 5.11 -12.28 9.54
C ARG A 56 4.45 -12.86 8.31
N THR A 57 3.17 -12.60 8.11
CA THR A 57 2.41 -13.19 7.01
C THR A 57 2.23 -12.20 5.87
N VAL A 58 1.80 -12.72 4.71
CA VAL A 58 1.41 -11.89 3.57
C VAL A 58 -0.10 -11.96 3.38
N PRO A 59 -0.75 -10.91 2.89
CA PRO A 59 -0.16 -9.64 2.51
C PRO A 59 0.23 -8.77 3.70
N ALA A 60 1.20 -7.88 3.51
CA ALA A 60 1.49 -6.79 4.42
C ALA A 60 1.18 -5.49 3.69
N VAL A 61 0.21 -4.74 4.17
CA VAL A 61 -0.39 -3.60 3.46
C VAL A 61 0.02 -2.29 4.10
N TYR A 62 0.48 -1.35 3.26
CA TYR A 62 0.82 0.01 3.68
C TYR A 62 -0.03 1.02 2.91
N LEU A 63 -0.50 2.03 3.64
CA LEU A 63 -1.11 3.23 3.08
C LEU A 63 -0.08 4.35 3.27
N GLY A 64 0.57 4.78 2.19
CA GLY A 64 1.70 5.68 2.29
C GLY A 64 2.80 5.07 3.17
N ALA A 65 3.19 5.77 4.20
CA ALA A 65 4.19 5.30 5.17
C ALA A 65 3.59 4.48 6.32
N GLU A 66 2.26 4.45 6.43
CA GLU A 66 1.57 3.81 7.55
C GLU A 66 1.31 2.33 7.27
N PHE A 67 1.75 1.47 8.19
CA PHE A 67 1.42 0.05 8.13
C PHE A 67 -0.02 -0.18 8.56
N ILE A 68 -0.80 -0.85 7.70
CA ILE A 68 -2.21 -1.13 7.95
C ILE A 68 -2.38 -2.50 8.59
N GLY A 69 -1.66 -3.50 8.10
CA GLY A 69 -1.78 -4.87 8.56
C GLY A 69 -1.93 -5.85 7.41
N GLY A 70 -2.60 -6.97 7.67
CA GLY A 70 -2.90 -7.98 6.67
C GLY A 70 -4.25 -7.75 5.97
N CYS A 71 -4.72 -8.79 5.29
CA CYS A 71 -5.98 -8.73 4.56
C CYS A 71 -7.18 -8.43 5.47
N ASP A 72 -7.26 -9.08 6.63
CA ASP A 72 -8.38 -8.89 7.58
C ASP A 72 -8.43 -7.45 8.09
N ASP A 73 -7.28 -6.87 8.39
CA ASP A 73 -7.19 -5.48 8.83
C ASP A 73 -7.65 -4.54 7.72
N LEU A 74 -7.26 -4.82 6.50
CA LEU A 74 -7.66 -4.01 5.35
C LEU A 74 -9.17 -4.12 5.09
N VAL A 75 -9.74 -5.31 5.18
CA VAL A 75 -11.19 -5.52 5.05
C VAL A 75 -11.94 -4.66 6.05
N GLU A 76 -11.52 -4.70 7.31
CA GLU A 76 -12.18 -3.94 8.37
C GLU A 76 -12.05 -2.44 8.15
N LYS A 77 -10.86 -1.97 7.85
CA LYS A 77 -10.62 -0.54 7.62
C LYS A 77 -11.33 -0.01 6.38
N SER A 78 -11.45 -0.83 5.33
CA SER A 78 -12.10 -0.41 4.09
C SER A 78 -13.57 -0.05 4.26
N LYS A 79 -14.18 -0.47 5.36
CA LYS A 79 -15.58 -0.14 5.70
C LYS A 79 -15.70 1.22 6.37
N SER A 80 -14.60 1.80 6.83
CA SER A 80 -14.59 3.05 7.59
C SER A 80 -14.52 4.25 6.66
N ALA A 81 -15.40 5.24 6.89
CA ALA A 81 -15.37 6.51 6.18
C ALA A 81 -14.07 7.26 6.47
N ASP A 82 -13.60 7.22 7.71
CA ASP A 82 -12.35 7.88 8.09
C ASP A 82 -11.15 7.30 7.35
N PHE A 83 -11.11 5.99 7.17
CA PHE A 83 -10.05 5.34 6.39
C PHE A 83 -10.09 5.80 4.93
N LYS A 84 -11.28 5.86 4.34
CA LYS A 84 -11.44 6.34 2.96
C LYS A 84 -10.98 7.78 2.79
N ILE A 85 -11.24 8.62 3.79
CA ILE A 85 -10.73 9.99 3.82
C ILE A 85 -9.20 10.00 3.86
N ASN A 86 -8.58 9.14 4.66
CA ASN A 86 -7.13 9.03 4.74
C ASN A 86 -6.52 8.58 3.41
N VAL A 87 -7.17 7.68 2.69
CA VAL A 87 -6.76 7.27 1.34
C VAL A 87 -6.76 8.47 0.40
N LEU A 88 -7.83 9.26 0.42
CA LEU A 88 -7.93 10.46 -0.42
C LEU A 88 -6.88 11.51 -0.04
N ARG A 89 -6.59 11.68 1.24
CA ARG A 89 -5.54 12.60 1.70
C ARG A 89 -4.17 12.19 1.20
N GLU A 90 -3.87 10.90 1.21
CA GLU A 90 -2.60 10.39 0.68
C GLU A 90 -2.50 10.65 -0.82
N GLU A 91 -3.58 10.41 -1.55
CA GLU A 91 -3.67 10.68 -2.98
C GLU A 91 -3.43 12.16 -3.29
N ILE A 92 -4.06 13.05 -2.53
CA ILE A 92 -3.88 14.50 -2.66
C ILE A 92 -2.42 14.89 -2.37
N SER A 93 -1.82 14.30 -1.35
CA SER A 93 -0.42 14.56 -0.98
C SER A 93 0.53 14.21 -2.12
N ILE A 94 0.31 13.06 -2.76
CA ILE A 94 1.11 12.62 -3.90
C ILE A 94 0.95 13.59 -5.07
N LEU A 95 -0.28 13.97 -5.40
CA LEU A 95 -0.57 14.89 -6.49
C LEU A 95 0.03 16.27 -6.23
N ARG A 96 -0.06 16.75 -4.99
CA ARG A 96 0.52 18.03 -4.61
C ARG A 96 2.03 18.04 -4.78
N SER A 97 2.70 16.98 -4.38
CA SER A 97 4.14 16.83 -4.55
C SER A 97 4.53 16.86 -6.03
N GLU A 98 3.73 16.22 -6.88
CA GLU A 98 3.92 16.23 -8.33
C GLU A 98 3.80 17.64 -8.91
N VAL A 99 2.77 18.38 -8.52
CA VAL A 99 2.56 19.76 -9.00
C VAL A 99 3.74 20.64 -8.59
N ILE A 100 4.21 20.55 -7.37
CA ILE A 100 5.35 21.32 -6.89
C ILE A 100 6.60 21.01 -7.72
N ARG A 101 6.85 19.73 -7.99
CA ARG A 101 7.99 19.29 -8.77
C ARG A 101 7.92 19.83 -10.21
N LEU A 102 6.75 19.77 -10.82
CA LEU A 102 6.55 20.30 -12.17
C LEU A 102 6.77 21.81 -12.24
N ARG A 103 6.32 22.54 -11.22
CA ARG A 103 6.57 23.99 -11.13
C ARG A 103 8.06 24.31 -11.06
N ARG A 104 8.84 23.50 -10.36
CA ARG A 104 10.28 23.71 -10.22
C ARG A 104 11.07 23.40 -11.49
N SER A 105 10.51 22.60 -12.38
CA SER A 105 11.18 22.19 -13.61
C SER A 105 10.96 23.15 -14.77
N ILE A 106 10.13 24.17 -14.59
CA ILE A 106 9.82 25.17 -15.62
C ILE A 106 10.76 26.39 -15.57
#